data_b8e2983a3ee0d140cb4dea4832df93ba
#
_entry.id   b8e2983a3ee0d140cb4dea4832df93ba
#
_cell.length_a   1.000
_cell.length_b   1.000
_cell.length_c   1.000
_cell.angle_alpha   90.00
_cell.angle_beta   90.00
_cell.angle_gamma   90.00
#
_symmetry.space_group_name_H-M   'P 1'
#
loop_
_entity.id
_entity.type
_entity.pdbx_description
1 polymer ?
#
loop_
_entity_poly.entity_id
_entity_poly.type
_entity_poly.pdbx_seq_one_letter_code
_entity_poly.pdbx_strand_id
1 'polypeptide(L)'
;MSAAPTTPNTPRPLVFMRFRPAWAYIDGIREFGRFFCETTFGTPALAQRACVVIQEALENAVKYSNNSPDSELELLIQSEGDQIEFSVSSLPDAAHIERLRTELAQQRTLDPEQAYVAAFLRASNEPSESARLGLARIRYEGGVELSLHEQEGGRVRVTATGKL
;
A
#
# COMPACT_ATOMS: atom_id res chain seq x y z
N MET A 1 7.66 -44.50 9.59
CA MET A 1 7.17 -43.22 10.15
C MET A 1 6.98 -42.27 8.98
N SER A 2 5.73 -42.09 8.58
CA SER A 2 5.40 -41.20 7.47
C SER A 2 5.40 -39.75 7.96
N ALA A 3 6.27 -38.88 7.39
CA ALA A 3 6.26 -37.47 7.65
C ALA A 3 4.94 -36.88 7.08
N ALA A 4 4.16 -36.24 7.92
CA ALA A 4 2.98 -35.51 7.50
C ALA A 4 3.40 -34.42 6.51
N PRO A 5 2.64 -34.19 5.42
CA PRO A 5 2.94 -33.12 4.49
C PRO A 5 2.83 -31.80 5.24
N THR A 6 3.92 -31.05 5.27
CA THR A 6 3.94 -29.65 5.71
C THR A 6 3.05 -28.89 4.73
N THR A 7 1.86 -28.54 5.15
CA THR A 7 0.99 -27.59 4.44
C THR A 7 1.79 -26.29 4.26
N PRO A 8 1.84 -25.73 3.04
CA PRO A 8 2.47 -24.43 2.83
C PRO A 8 1.82 -23.44 3.79
N ASN A 9 2.67 -22.70 4.52
CA ASN A 9 2.25 -21.70 5.49
C ASN A 9 1.57 -20.56 4.72
N THR A 10 0.27 -20.68 4.50
CA THR A 10 -0.51 -19.62 3.82
C THR A 10 -0.55 -18.43 4.76
N PRO A 11 -0.15 -17.23 4.30
CA PRO A 11 -0.21 -16.03 5.10
C PRO A 11 -1.61 -15.87 5.70
N ARG A 12 -1.68 -15.67 7.00
CA ARG A 12 -2.98 -15.46 7.65
C ARG A 12 -3.27 -13.95 7.65
N PRO A 13 -4.42 -13.51 7.10
CA PRO A 13 -4.81 -12.11 7.23
C PRO A 13 -4.95 -11.78 8.72
N LEU A 14 -4.28 -10.73 9.17
CA LEU A 14 -4.37 -10.22 10.53
C LEU A 14 -5.46 -9.17 10.64
N VAL A 15 -5.57 -8.31 9.59
CA VAL A 15 -6.62 -7.30 9.47
C VAL A 15 -7.14 -7.31 8.04
N PHE A 16 -8.45 -7.31 7.91
CA PHE A 16 -9.13 -7.08 6.64
C PHE A 16 -10.25 -6.07 6.85
N MET A 17 -10.23 -5.00 6.06
CA MET A 17 -11.27 -3.97 6.07
C MET A 17 -11.78 -3.74 4.66
N ARG A 18 -13.09 -3.56 4.52
CA ARG A 18 -13.76 -3.16 3.28
C ARG A 18 -14.63 -1.96 3.56
N PHE A 19 -14.51 -0.93 2.74
CA PHE A 19 -15.24 0.33 2.93
C PHE A 19 -15.36 1.10 1.61
N ARG A 20 -16.27 2.05 1.55
CA ARG A 20 -16.39 2.93 0.40
C ARG A 20 -15.28 3.98 0.38
N PRO A 21 -14.78 4.37 -0.83
CA PRO A 21 -13.78 5.41 -0.94
C PRO A 21 -14.28 6.72 -0.32
N ALA A 22 -13.64 7.16 0.75
CA ALA A 22 -13.94 8.43 1.38
C ALA A 22 -12.73 8.97 2.15
N TRP A 23 -12.38 10.22 1.91
CA TRP A 23 -11.29 10.92 2.60
C TRP A 23 -11.44 10.91 4.12
N ALA A 24 -12.68 11.02 4.61
CA ALA A 24 -12.99 11.07 6.03
C ALA A 24 -12.56 9.82 6.82
N TYR A 25 -12.34 8.68 6.17
CA TYR A 25 -11.97 7.44 6.85
C TYR A 25 -10.46 7.25 6.98
N ILE A 26 -9.66 7.96 6.18
CA ILE A 26 -8.21 7.71 6.07
C ILE A 26 -7.51 7.87 7.41
N ASP A 27 -7.76 8.97 8.11
CA ASP A 27 -7.11 9.25 9.40
C ASP A 27 -7.44 8.19 10.45
N GLY A 28 -8.70 7.78 10.54
CA GLY A 28 -9.13 6.74 11.49
C GLY A 28 -8.51 5.38 11.20
N ILE A 29 -8.43 5.00 9.93
CA ILE A 29 -7.83 3.73 9.50
C ILE A 29 -6.31 3.75 9.72
N ARG A 30 -5.66 4.87 9.42
CA ARG A 30 -4.22 5.08 9.70
C ARG A 30 -3.90 4.90 11.19
N GLU A 31 -4.67 5.57 12.07
CA GLU A 31 -4.47 5.46 13.52
C GLU A 31 -4.74 4.05 14.04
N PHE A 32 -5.77 3.39 13.51
CA PHE A 32 -6.01 1.97 13.81
C PHE A 32 -4.82 1.11 13.39
N GLY A 33 -4.29 1.29 12.19
CA GLY A 33 -3.14 0.54 11.69
C GLY A 33 -1.88 0.75 12.53
N ARG A 34 -1.65 2.00 12.97
CA ARG A 34 -0.56 2.33 13.91
C ARG A 34 -0.70 1.57 15.21
N PHE A 35 -1.85 1.69 15.86
CA PHE A 35 -2.15 1.02 17.12
C PHE A 35 -2.03 -0.51 16.99
N PHE A 36 -2.59 -1.06 15.91
CA PHE A 36 -2.51 -2.49 15.63
C PHE A 36 -1.06 -2.98 15.51
N CYS A 37 -0.24 -2.29 14.71
CA CYS A 37 1.16 -2.67 14.52
C CYS A 37 1.97 -2.55 15.83
N GLU A 38 1.76 -1.47 16.58
CA GLU A 38 2.43 -1.25 17.88
C GLU A 38 2.07 -2.34 18.89
N THR A 39 0.78 -2.67 19.00
CA THR A 39 0.28 -3.67 19.94
C THR A 39 0.66 -5.08 19.56
N THR A 40 0.60 -5.41 18.27
CA THR A 40 0.82 -6.78 17.78
C THR A 40 2.30 -7.14 17.69
N PHE A 41 3.14 -6.18 17.26
CA PHE A 41 4.56 -6.44 16.99
C PHE A 41 5.51 -5.77 17.98
N GLY A 42 5.00 -4.88 18.85
CA GLY A 42 5.79 -4.23 19.89
C GLY A 42 6.89 -3.30 19.37
N THR A 43 6.81 -2.87 18.11
CA THR A 43 7.87 -2.10 17.44
C THR A 43 7.34 -0.71 17.05
N PRO A 44 7.68 0.37 17.81
CA PRO A 44 7.25 1.73 17.47
C PRO A 44 7.67 2.18 16.05
N ALA A 45 8.87 1.77 15.62
CA ALA A 45 9.36 2.08 14.29
C ALA A 45 8.48 1.47 13.18
N LEU A 46 7.99 0.24 13.37
CA LEU A 46 7.04 -0.39 12.44
C LEU A 46 5.71 0.35 12.44
N ALA A 47 5.20 0.73 13.61
CA ALA A 47 3.95 1.49 13.72
C ALA A 47 4.03 2.82 12.96
N GLN A 48 5.17 3.51 13.04
CA GLN A 48 5.41 4.74 12.29
C GLN A 48 5.43 4.49 10.77
N ARG A 49 6.13 3.45 10.33
CA ARG A 49 6.16 3.07 8.91
C ARG A 49 4.77 2.69 8.39
N ALA A 50 4.00 1.94 9.19
CA ALA A 50 2.63 1.56 8.85
C ALA A 50 1.72 2.79 8.63
N CYS A 51 1.87 3.86 9.43
CA CYS A 51 1.15 5.12 9.23
C CYS A 51 1.38 5.67 7.82
N VAL A 52 2.63 5.78 7.39
CA VAL A 52 2.98 6.32 6.06
C VAL A 52 2.40 5.43 4.97
N VAL A 53 2.62 4.11 5.06
CA VAL A 53 2.16 3.16 4.04
C VAL A 53 0.64 3.20 3.90
N ILE A 54 -0.10 3.12 5.01
CA ILE A 54 -1.56 3.10 5.00
C ILE A 54 -2.12 4.41 4.49
N GLN A 55 -1.61 5.55 4.98
CA GLN A 55 -2.08 6.86 4.55
C GLN A 55 -1.92 7.05 3.05
N GLU A 56 -0.71 6.94 2.53
CA GLU A 56 -0.41 7.22 1.12
C GLU A 56 -1.12 6.22 0.18
N ALA A 57 -1.18 4.95 0.55
CA ALA A 57 -1.89 3.94 -0.24
C ALA A 57 -3.39 4.20 -0.30
N LEU A 58 -4.01 4.58 0.81
CA LEU A 58 -5.44 4.90 0.86
C LEU A 58 -5.76 6.22 0.16
N GLU A 59 -4.94 7.26 0.33
CA GLU A 59 -5.12 8.54 -0.38
C GLU A 59 -5.09 8.33 -1.89
N ASN A 60 -4.13 7.56 -2.39
CA ASN A 60 -4.07 7.20 -3.80
C ASN A 60 -5.31 6.42 -4.25
N ALA A 61 -5.74 5.43 -3.47
CA ALA A 61 -6.89 4.62 -3.81
C ALA A 61 -8.20 5.42 -3.81
N VAL A 62 -8.39 6.34 -2.86
CA VAL A 62 -9.55 7.25 -2.82
C VAL A 62 -9.53 8.24 -3.98
N LYS A 63 -8.38 8.87 -4.23
CA LYS A 63 -8.22 9.89 -5.27
C LYS A 63 -8.53 9.37 -6.67
N TYR A 64 -8.17 8.13 -6.95
CA TYR A 64 -8.27 7.54 -8.29
C TYR A 64 -9.34 6.46 -8.41
N SER A 65 -10.12 6.24 -7.35
CA SER A 65 -11.27 5.35 -7.42
C SER A 65 -12.27 5.89 -8.45
N ASN A 66 -12.81 5.01 -9.27
CA ASN A 66 -13.95 5.39 -10.09
C ASN A 66 -15.16 5.64 -9.17
N ASN A 67 -16.06 6.53 -9.59
CA ASN A 67 -17.27 6.87 -8.82
C ASN A 67 -18.42 5.86 -9.01
N SER A 68 -18.10 4.61 -9.33
CA SER A 68 -19.10 3.54 -9.44
C SER A 68 -19.71 3.22 -8.06
N PRO A 69 -21.01 2.90 -7.98
CA PRO A 69 -21.63 2.41 -6.75
C PRO A 69 -20.94 1.18 -6.15
N ASP A 70 -20.29 0.37 -7.00
CA ASP A 70 -19.56 -0.85 -6.62
C ASP A 70 -18.09 -0.58 -6.26
N SER A 71 -17.69 0.68 -6.27
CA SER A 71 -16.34 1.08 -5.90
C SER A 71 -16.13 0.93 -4.40
N GLU A 72 -15.45 -0.14 -4.01
CA GLU A 72 -15.04 -0.41 -2.63
C GLU A 72 -13.53 -0.50 -2.54
N LEU A 73 -12.98 -0.04 -1.44
CA LEU A 73 -11.58 -0.24 -1.06
C LEU A 73 -11.49 -1.43 -0.11
N GLU A 74 -10.43 -2.21 -0.26
CA GLU A 74 -10.07 -3.27 0.66
C GLU A 74 -8.67 -3.02 1.18
N LEU A 75 -8.51 -2.94 2.48
CA LEU A 75 -7.21 -2.92 3.16
C LEU A 75 -6.97 -4.28 3.80
N LEU A 76 -5.82 -4.88 3.49
CA LEU A 76 -5.34 -6.11 4.11
C LEU A 76 -4.00 -5.84 4.77
N ILE A 77 -3.84 -6.25 6.03
CA ILE A 77 -2.56 -6.30 6.74
C ILE A 77 -2.32 -7.75 7.14
N GLN A 78 -1.20 -8.30 6.72
CA GLN A 78 -0.82 -9.68 7.06
C GLN A 78 0.67 -9.78 7.31
N SER A 79 1.07 -10.83 8.03
CA SER A 79 2.48 -11.11 8.26
C SER A 79 2.79 -12.58 8.05
N GLU A 80 4.00 -12.86 7.57
CA GLU A 80 4.54 -14.20 7.42
C GLU A 80 6.04 -14.19 7.74
N GLY A 81 6.44 -14.96 8.74
CA GLY A 81 7.82 -14.96 9.22
C GLY A 81 8.23 -13.58 9.75
N ASP A 82 9.27 -13.03 9.17
CA ASP A 82 9.79 -11.68 9.49
C ASP A 82 9.30 -10.59 8.55
N GLN A 83 8.30 -10.89 7.71
CA GLN A 83 7.75 -9.94 6.75
C GLN A 83 6.35 -9.49 7.14
N ILE A 84 6.06 -8.22 6.84
CA ILE A 84 4.73 -7.64 6.90
C ILE A 84 4.32 -7.15 5.52
N GLU A 85 3.05 -7.34 5.20
CA GLU A 85 2.44 -6.90 3.97
C GLU A 85 1.23 -6.01 4.26
N PHE A 86 1.19 -4.87 3.59
CA PHE A 86 0.03 -3.99 3.50
C PHE A 86 -0.46 -4.00 2.07
N SER A 87 -1.71 -4.31 1.83
CA SER A 87 -2.25 -4.21 0.47
C SER A 87 -3.57 -3.47 0.44
N VAL A 88 -3.72 -2.62 -0.58
CA VAL A 88 -4.95 -1.88 -0.85
C VAL A 88 -5.45 -2.27 -2.23
N SER A 89 -6.68 -2.80 -2.27
CA SER A 89 -7.39 -3.10 -3.52
C SER A 89 -8.42 -2.02 -3.80
N SER A 90 -8.46 -1.55 -5.05
CA SER A 90 -9.37 -0.49 -5.50
C SER A 90 -9.87 -0.77 -6.92
N LEU A 91 -10.84 0.02 -7.37
CA LEU A 91 -11.36 -0.01 -8.74
C LEU A 91 -11.10 1.37 -9.39
N PRO A 92 -9.88 1.61 -9.93
CA PRO A 92 -9.54 2.85 -10.60
C PRO A 92 -9.98 2.85 -12.07
N ASP A 93 -9.83 3.98 -12.75
CA ASP A 93 -9.94 4.02 -14.21
C ASP A 93 -8.71 3.39 -14.89
N ALA A 94 -8.88 2.96 -16.16
CA ALA A 94 -7.82 2.30 -16.92
C ALA A 94 -6.58 3.20 -17.13
N ALA A 95 -6.76 4.51 -17.30
CA ALA A 95 -5.65 5.44 -17.48
C ALA A 95 -4.80 5.56 -16.21
N HIS A 96 -5.42 5.42 -15.03
CA HIS A 96 -4.70 5.41 -13.77
C HIS A 96 -3.89 4.12 -13.58
N ILE A 97 -4.43 2.97 -13.99
CA ILE A 97 -3.69 1.68 -13.94
C ILE A 97 -2.39 1.78 -14.72
N GLU A 98 -2.43 2.32 -15.94
CA GLU A 98 -1.24 2.50 -16.77
C GLU A 98 -0.22 3.46 -16.13
N ARG A 99 -0.70 4.55 -15.53
CA ARG A 99 0.18 5.48 -14.80
C ARG A 99 0.84 4.81 -13.60
N LEU A 100 0.11 4.06 -12.79
CA LEU A 100 0.66 3.29 -11.67
C LEU A 100 1.72 2.30 -12.13
N ARG A 101 1.44 1.55 -13.20
CA ARG A 101 2.39 0.57 -13.76
C ARG A 101 3.69 1.24 -14.20
N THR A 102 3.58 2.34 -14.94
CA THR A 102 4.73 3.11 -15.43
C THR A 102 5.53 3.69 -14.27
N GLU A 103 4.86 4.29 -13.31
CA GLU A 103 5.52 4.92 -12.16
C GLU A 103 6.25 3.89 -11.29
N LEU A 104 5.62 2.76 -10.98
CA LEU A 104 6.28 1.70 -10.21
C LEU A 104 7.48 1.10 -10.95
N ALA A 105 7.39 0.96 -12.27
CA ALA A 105 8.51 0.50 -13.08
C ALA A 105 9.69 1.50 -13.04
N GLN A 106 9.42 2.80 -13.16
CA GLN A 106 10.43 3.85 -13.07
C GLN A 106 11.10 3.91 -11.68
N GLN A 107 10.31 3.84 -10.62
CA GLN A 107 10.82 3.88 -9.27
C GLN A 107 11.74 2.71 -8.94
N ARG A 108 11.51 1.53 -9.53
CA ARG A 108 12.37 0.35 -9.33
C ARG A 108 13.77 0.51 -9.92
N THR A 109 13.98 1.45 -10.83
CA THR A 109 15.31 1.72 -11.42
C THR A 109 16.19 2.59 -10.51
N LEU A 110 15.63 3.17 -9.47
CA LEU A 110 16.29 4.06 -8.52
C LEU A 110 16.25 3.43 -7.12
N ASP A 111 17.23 3.75 -6.27
CA ASP A 111 17.07 3.47 -4.86
C ASP A 111 15.95 4.32 -4.25
N PRO A 112 15.38 3.92 -3.10
CA PRO A 112 14.21 4.60 -2.52
C PRO A 112 14.42 6.10 -2.23
N GLU A 113 15.60 6.50 -1.75
CA GLU A 113 15.91 7.90 -1.45
C GLU A 113 15.98 8.74 -2.73
N GLN A 114 16.69 8.25 -3.77
CA GLN A 114 16.77 8.91 -5.06
C GLN A 114 15.39 9.06 -5.71
N ALA A 115 14.58 8.01 -5.66
CA ALA A 115 13.20 8.06 -6.17
C ALA A 115 12.36 9.10 -5.44
N TYR A 116 12.49 9.19 -4.11
CA TYR A 116 11.78 10.15 -3.28
C TYR A 116 12.20 11.59 -3.58
N VAL A 117 13.51 11.87 -3.63
CA VAL A 117 14.03 13.21 -3.97
C VAL A 117 13.58 13.65 -5.36
N ALA A 118 13.67 12.77 -6.36
CA ALA A 118 13.21 13.06 -7.71
C ALA A 118 11.71 13.33 -7.78
N ALA A 119 10.89 12.57 -7.06
CA ALA A 119 9.44 12.77 -6.99
C ALA A 119 9.07 14.07 -6.27
N PHE A 120 9.78 14.39 -5.18
CA PHE A 120 9.59 15.63 -4.42
C PHE A 120 9.87 16.87 -5.29
N LEU A 121 10.96 16.88 -6.02
CA LEU A 121 11.30 17.99 -6.92
C LEU A 121 10.27 18.17 -8.04
N ARG A 122 9.75 17.08 -8.60
CA ARG A 122 8.67 17.14 -9.59
C ARG A 122 7.38 17.69 -9.00
N ALA A 123 6.94 17.15 -7.85
CA ALA A 123 5.72 17.60 -7.19
C ALA A 123 5.77 19.08 -6.75
N SER A 124 6.96 19.60 -6.43
CA SER A 124 7.16 21.02 -6.08
C SER A 124 6.95 21.94 -7.28
N ASN A 125 7.21 21.47 -8.49
CA ASN A 125 7.02 22.22 -9.72
C ASN A 125 5.63 22.01 -10.35
N GLU A 126 5.06 20.81 -10.18
CA GLU A 126 3.79 20.39 -10.75
C GLU A 126 2.91 19.69 -9.68
N PRO A 127 1.90 20.38 -9.12
CA PRO A 127 1.03 19.79 -8.09
C PRO A 127 0.27 18.52 -8.54
N SER A 128 0.06 18.34 -9.85
CA SER A 128 -0.53 17.14 -10.43
C SER A 128 0.31 15.86 -10.21
N GLU A 129 1.60 16.02 -9.92
CA GLU A 129 2.56 14.92 -9.67
C GLU A 129 2.55 14.41 -8.21
N SER A 130 1.67 14.92 -7.36
CA SER A 130 1.61 14.56 -5.93
C SER A 130 1.43 13.05 -5.68
N ALA A 131 0.74 12.35 -6.57
CA ALA A 131 0.55 10.89 -6.44
C ALA A 131 1.87 10.10 -6.59
N ARG A 132 2.78 10.58 -7.42
CA ARG A 132 4.11 9.97 -7.59
C ARG A 132 4.96 10.15 -6.34
N LEU A 133 4.81 11.30 -5.68
CA LEU A 133 5.46 11.56 -4.39
C LEU A 133 4.96 10.58 -3.33
N GLY A 134 3.66 10.30 -3.26
CA GLY A 134 3.08 9.34 -2.32
C GLY A 134 3.67 7.93 -2.47
N LEU A 135 3.76 7.41 -3.69
CA LEU A 135 4.36 6.09 -3.95
C LEU A 135 5.85 6.04 -3.57
N ALA A 136 6.60 7.09 -3.90
CA ALA A 136 8.01 7.18 -3.54
C ALA A 136 8.20 7.29 -2.01
N ARG A 137 7.31 8.00 -1.34
CA ARG A 137 7.28 8.13 0.11
C ARG A 137 7.01 6.80 0.81
N ILE A 138 6.07 6.00 0.30
CA ILE A 138 5.81 4.64 0.79
C ILE A 138 7.10 3.81 0.76
N ARG A 139 7.85 3.83 -0.34
CA ARG A 139 9.09 3.08 -0.45
C ARG A 139 10.18 3.61 0.49
N TYR A 140 10.40 4.91 0.53
CA TYR A 140 11.47 5.53 1.30
C TYR A 140 11.18 5.57 2.80
N GLU A 141 10.10 6.24 3.21
CA GLU A 141 9.74 6.38 4.63
C GLU A 141 9.09 5.10 5.19
N GLY A 142 8.32 4.38 4.37
CA GLY A 142 7.70 3.12 4.76
C GLY A 142 8.70 1.96 4.82
N GLY A 143 9.83 2.08 4.13
CA GLY A 143 10.86 1.03 4.09
C GLY A 143 10.35 -0.28 3.48
N VAL A 144 9.52 -0.19 2.45
CA VAL A 144 8.84 -1.32 1.83
C VAL A 144 9.06 -1.33 0.32
N GLU A 145 8.93 -2.51 -0.28
CA GLU A 145 8.86 -2.66 -1.73
C GLU A 145 7.40 -2.69 -2.19
N LEU A 146 7.14 -2.06 -3.34
CA LEU A 146 5.81 -1.96 -3.93
C LEU A 146 5.64 -2.89 -5.11
N SER A 147 4.48 -3.53 -5.21
CA SER A 147 4.03 -4.28 -6.36
C SER A 147 2.58 -3.96 -6.72
N LEU A 148 2.24 -4.15 -8.00
CA LEU A 148 0.91 -3.95 -8.55
C LEU A 148 0.41 -5.28 -9.11
N HIS A 149 -0.79 -5.67 -8.71
CA HIS A 149 -1.47 -6.86 -9.20
C HIS A 149 -2.84 -6.49 -9.76
N GLU A 150 -3.09 -6.83 -11.01
CA GLU A 150 -4.41 -6.70 -11.60
C GLU A 150 -5.29 -7.86 -11.15
N GLN A 151 -6.54 -7.56 -10.85
CA GLN A 151 -7.53 -8.50 -10.40
C GLN A 151 -8.70 -8.53 -11.38
N GLU A 152 -9.57 -9.50 -11.25
CA GLU A 152 -10.79 -9.58 -12.06
C GLU A 152 -11.67 -8.33 -11.89
N GLY A 153 -12.41 -7.99 -12.94
CA GLY A 153 -13.33 -6.86 -12.94
C GLY A 153 -12.68 -5.49 -13.01
N GLY A 154 -11.40 -5.40 -13.41
CA GLY A 154 -10.67 -4.12 -13.51
C GLY A 154 -10.16 -3.59 -12.17
N ARG A 155 -10.25 -4.37 -11.11
CA ARG A 155 -9.65 -4.03 -9.82
C ARG A 155 -8.13 -4.15 -9.87
N VAL A 156 -7.47 -3.35 -9.06
CA VAL A 156 -6.03 -3.46 -8.84
C VAL A 156 -5.73 -3.58 -7.35
N ARG A 157 -4.67 -4.28 -7.03
CA ARG A 157 -4.10 -4.37 -5.68
C ARG A 157 -2.69 -3.81 -5.71
N VAL A 158 -2.45 -2.77 -4.93
CA VAL A 158 -1.11 -2.28 -4.61
C VAL A 158 -0.68 -2.91 -3.31
N THR A 159 0.46 -3.58 -3.34
CA THR A 159 1.01 -4.31 -2.20
C THR A 159 2.34 -3.70 -1.79
N ALA A 160 2.49 -3.41 -0.50
CA ALA A 160 3.70 -2.91 0.14
C ALA A 160 4.24 -3.97 1.09
N THR A 161 5.43 -4.52 0.80
CA THR A 161 6.04 -5.60 1.59
C THR A 161 7.35 -5.12 2.21
N GLY A 162 7.51 -5.36 3.50
CA GLY A 162 8.71 -4.98 4.25
C GLY A 162 8.99 -5.93 5.41
N LYS A 163 10.10 -5.66 6.12
CA LYS A 163 10.45 -6.40 7.33
C LYS A 163 9.72 -5.87 8.57
N LEU A 164 9.41 -6.81 9.46
CA LEU A 164 8.92 -6.53 10.82
C LEU A 164 9.95 -5.81 11.67
#